data_8a2989a1f7ee50d77ee4437a6caf1a31
#
_entry.id   8a2989a1f7ee50d77ee4437a6caf1a31
#
_cell.length_a   1.000
_cell.length_b   1.000
_cell.length_c   1.000
_cell.angle_alpha   90.00
_cell.angle_beta   90.00
_cell.angle_gamma   90.00
#
_symmetry.space_group_name_H-M   'P 1'
#
loop_
_entity.id
_entity.type
_entity.pdbx_description
1 polymer ?
#
loop_
_entity_poly.entity_id
_entity_poly.type
_entity_poly.pdbx_seq_one_letter_code
_entity_poly.pdbx_strand_id
1 'polypeptide(L)'
;DEIQKDDEGNWLHVIPRERMKVKSEKIPFDRKTPLSPQAVELLENTPRIGFHGSHLIFPNINKGKRSAFTRDAVRALIKRMHDKQRKIDGIGWVDPDQKDRTGKPRIVTLHGCARATFNTWAKDARGYGHKAFPRDLRESCLDHRNESYQCAYDREQALGDMREVFDAWGEFCFSEIK
;
A
#
# COMPACT_ATOMS: atom_id res chain seq x y z
N ASP A 1 3.06 -13.73 -13.12
CA ASP A 1 3.03 -13.32 -11.70
C ASP A 1 3.23 -11.83 -11.58
N GLU A 2 2.49 -11.19 -10.67
CA GLU A 2 2.64 -9.74 -10.43
C GLU A 2 3.79 -9.42 -9.45
N ILE A 3 4.30 -10.41 -8.73
CA ILE A 3 5.48 -10.27 -7.87
C ILE A 3 6.66 -10.87 -8.64
N GLN A 4 7.61 -10.02 -9.00
CA GLN A 4 8.73 -10.35 -9.89
C GLN A 4 10.02 -9.75 -9.35
N LYS A 5 11.16 -10.24 -9.86
CA LYS A 5 12.46 -9.59 -9.64
C LYS A 5 12.85 -8.81 -10.89
N ASP A 6 13.52 -7.67 -10.67
CA ASP A 6 14.21 -6.95 -11.73
C ASP A 6 15.56 -7.64 -12.07
N ASP A 7 16.28 -7.08 -13.04
CA ASP A 7 17.56 -7.63 -13.50
C ASP A 7 18.66 -7.55 -12.41
N GLU A 8 18.49 -6.70 -11.41
CA GLU A 8 19.37 -6.56 -10.25
C GLU A 8 18.97 -7.49 -9.09
N GLY A 9 17.87 -8.24 -9.24
CA GLY A 9 17.36 -9.17 -8.23
C GLY A 9 16.45 -8.55 -7.18
N ASN A 10 16.07 -7.29 -7.34
CA ASN A 10 15.19 -6.59 -6.41
C ASN A 10 13.70 -6.93 -6.70
N TRP A 11 12.93 -7.08 -5.65
CA TRP A 11 11.51 -7.40 -5.78
C TRP A 11 10.66 -6.20 -6.19
N LEU A 12 9.77 -6.45 -7.15
CA LEU A 12 8.79 -5.51 -7.68
C LEU A 12 7.38 -6.10 -7.64
N HIS A 13 6.41 -5.23 -7.38
CA HIS A 13 5.01 -5.49 -7.71
C HIS A 13 4.72 -4.89 -9.09
N VAL A 14 4.39 -5.72 -10.05
CA VAL A 14 4.14 -5.34 -11.44
C VAL A 14 2.66 -5.51 -11.74
N ILE A 15 1.98 -4.41 -12.01
CA ILE A 15 0.56 -4.43 -12.41
C ILE A 15 0.51 -4.32 -13.93
N PRO A 16 0.03 -5.36 -14.63
CA PRO A 16 -0.14 -5.30 -16.07
C PRO A 16 -1.06 -4.15 -16.50
N ARG A 17 -0.70 -3.52 -17.60
CA ARG A 17 -1.45 -2.37 -18.16
C ARG A 17 -2.94 -2.67 -18.30
N GLU A 18 -3.30 -3.88 -18.73
CA GLU A 18 -4.67 -4.29 -18.97
C GLU A 18 -5.52 -4.28 -17.70
N ARG A 19 -4.88 -4.40 -16.53
CA ARG A 19 -5.53 -4.38 -15.21
C ARG A 19 -5.57 -2.99 -14.59
N MET A 20 -4.91 -2.01 -15.17
CA MET A 20 -4.93 -0.65 -14.66
C MET A 20 -6.31 -0.02 -14.88
N LYS A 21 -6.78 0.73 -13.89
CA LYS A 21 -8.08 1.40 -13.89
C LYS A 21 -8.23 2.42 -15.02
N VAL A 22 -7.14 3.05 -15.42
CA VAL A 22 -7.12 4.04 -16.49
C VAL A 22 -6.34 3.48 -17.66
N LYS A 23 -7.07 3.09 -18.68
CA LYS A 23 -6.52 2.71 -19.98
C LYS A 23 -6.23 3.97 -20.77
N SER A 24 -5.08 4.57 -20.58
CA SER A 24 -4.63 5.69 -21.39
C SER A 24 -3.65 5.20 -22.45
N GLU A 25 -3.87 5.58 -23.72
CA GLU A 25 -2.90 5.35 -24.80
C GLU A 25 -1.54 6.01 -24.50
N LYS A 26 -1.55 7.03 -23.64
CA LYS A 26 -0.37 7.76 -23.19
C LYS A 26 0.52 6.95 -22.21
N ILE A 27 0.05 5.82 -21.65
CA ILE A 27 0.82 4.97 -20.72
C ILE A 27 0.87 3.56 -21.32
N PRO A 28 1.84 3.28 -22.20
CA PRO A 28 1.91 2.00 -22.91
C PRO A 28 2.64 0.87 -22.13
N PHE A 29 2.85 1.03 -20.83
CA PHE A 29 3.67 0.11 -20.03
C PHE A 29 2.99 -0.32 -18.73
N ASP A 30 3.46 -1.44 -18.19
CA ASP A 30 3.05 -1.96 -16.89
C ASP A 30 3.51 -1.03 -15.76
N ARG A 31 2.74 -1.01 -14.68
CA ARG A 31 3.14 -0.29 -13.49
C ARG A 31 4.05 -1.15 -12.63
N LYS A 32 5.23 -0.63 -12.34
CA LYS A 32 6.20 -1.25 -11.44
C LYS A 32 6.26 -0.47 -10.12
N THR A 33 6.23 -1.18 -9.00
CA THR A 33 6.35 -0.60 -7.66
C THR A 33 7.37 -1.42 -6.88
N PRO A 34 8.45 -0.83 -6.36
CA PRO A 34 9.41 -1.53 -5.53
C PRO A 34 8.75 -2.09 -4.26
N LEU A 35 9.18 -3.27 -3.84
CA LEU A 35 8.79 -3.86 -2.57
C LEU A 35 9.93 -3.71 -1.58
N SER A 36 9.63 -3.17 -0.39
CA SER A 36 10.60 -3.11 0.71
C SER A 36 10.93 -4.51 1.23
N PRO A 37 12.09 -4.71 1.90
CA PRO A 37 12.44 -5.98 2.53
C PRO A 37 11.34 -6.51 3.46
N GLN A 38 10.72 -5.63 4.25
CA GLN A 38 9.63 -5.99 5.17
C GLN A 38 8.37 -6.45 4.42
N ALA A 39 8.06 -5.82 3.27
CA ALA A 39 6.94 -6.24 2.44
C ALA A 39 7.21 -7.62 1.82
N VAL A 40 8.44 -7.88 1.40
CA VAL A 40 8.86 -9.20 0.87
C VAL A 40 8.76 -10.25 1.96
N GLU A 41 9.31 -10.00 3.14
CA GLU A 41 9.23 -10.91 4.29
C GLU A 41 7.76 -11.23 4.65
N LEU A 42 6.89 -10.21 4.68
CA LEU A 42 5.47 -10.42 4.92
C LEU A 42 4.83 -11.32 3.87
N LEU A 43 5.17 -11.12 2.58
CA LEU A 43 4.66 -11.95 1.49
C LEU A 43 5.17 -13.39 1.55
N GLU A 44 6.43 -13.60 1.91
CA GLU A 44 7.04 -14.92 2.05
C GLU A 44 6.45 -15.70 3.23
N ASN A 45 6.22 -15.02 4.36
CA ASN A 45 5.63 -15.59 5.56
C ASN A 45 4.09 -15.71 5.48
N THR A 46 3.44 -15.17 4.43
CA THR A 46 1.99 -15.32 4.26
C THR A 46 1.66 -16.77 3.86
N PRO A 47 0.82 -17.48 4.66
CA PRO A 47 0.45 -18.85 4.35
C PRO A 47 -0.17 -18.96 2.96
N ARG A 48 0.39 -19.81 2.11
CA ARG A 48 -0.17 -20.12 0.80
C ARG A 48 -1.35 -21.09 0.99
N ILE A 49 -2.53 -20.54 1.12
CA ILE A 49 -3.76 -21.34 1.20
C ILE A 49 -4.06 -21.83 -0.21
N GLY A 50 -3.49 -23.00 -0.54
CA GLY A 50 -3.57 -23.58 -1.88
C GLY A 50 -4.97 -24.06 -2.19
N PHE A 51 -5.70 -23.33 -3.00
CA PHE A 51 -6.77 -23.88 -3.80
C PHE A 51 -6.20 -24.20 -5.18
N HIS A 52 -6.38 -25.41 -5.66
CA HIS A 52 -5.97 -25.80 -7.02
C HIS A 52 -6.45 -24.73 -8.03
N GLY A 53 -5.49 -24.09 -8.72
CA GLY A 53 -5.74 -23.06 -9.72
C GLY A 53 -6.00 -21.64 -9.22
N SER A 54 -5.77 -21.33 -7.93
CA SER A 54 -5.75 -19.94 -7.47
C SER A 54 -4.32 -19.40 -7.39
N HIS A 55 -4.06 -18.30 -8.06
CA HIS A 55 -2.78 -17.55 -8.00
C HIS A 55 -2.85 -16.35 -7.03
N LEU A 56 -3.93 -16.23 -6.25
CA LEU A 56 -4.12 -15.13 -5.33
C LEU A 56 -3.27 -15.32 -4.07
N ILE A 57 -2.54 -14.29 -3.67
CA ILE A 57 -1.80 -14.27 -2.41
C ILE A 57 -2.78 -14.28 -1.22
N PHE A 58 -3.86 -13.52 -1.34
CA PHE A 58 -4.92 -13.40 -0.33
C PHE A 58 -6.26 -13.88 -0.90
N PRO A 59 -6.50 -15.19 -0.96
CA PRO A 59 -7.77 -15.72 -1.45
C PRO A 59 -8.88 -15.54 -0.41
N ASN A 60 -10.10 -15.31 -0.89
CA ASN A 60 -11.29 -15.39 -0.05
C ASN A 60 -11.68 -16.88 0.11
N ILE A 61 -11.47 -17.40 1.31
CA ILE A 61 -11.74 -18.83 1.63
C ILE A 61 -13.18 -19.09 2.10
N ASN A 62 -13.98 -18.05 2.28
CA ASN A 62 -15.34 -18.20 2.77
C ASN A 62 -16.26 -18.80 1.69
N LYS A 63 -17.03 -19.83 2.09
CA LYS A 63 -18.09 -20.46 1.29
C LYS A 63 -17.63 -21.11 -0.03
N GLY A 64 -16.43 -21.69 -0.07
CA GLY A 64 -15.96 -22.42 -1.26
C GLY A 64 -15.80 -21.57 -2.54
N LYS A 65 -15.96 -20.26 -2.46
CA LYS A 65 -15.76 -19.36 -3.60
C LYS A 65 -14.30 -18.92 -3.65
N ARG A 66 -13.64 -19.27 -4.75
CA ARG A 66 -12.28 -18.89 -5.08
C ARG A 66 -12.29 -17.47 -5.66
N SER A 67 -12.34 -16.46 -4.83
CA SER A 67 -12.38 -15.07 -5.27
C SER A 67 -11.40 -14.21 -4.47
N ALA A 68 -11.03 -13.07 -5.03
CA ALA A 68 -10.28 -12.06 -4.30
C ALA A 68 -11.13 -11.48 -3.16
N PHE A 69 -10.47 -10.92 -2.15
CA PHE A 69 -11.16 -10.12 -1.14
C PHE A 69 -11.86 -8.93 -1.80
N THR A 70 -13.07 -8.66 -1.35
CA THR A 70 -13.78 -7.44 -1.73
C THR A 70 -13.28 -6.24 -0.93
N ARG A 71 -13.57 -5.03 -1.41
CA ARG A 71 -13.30 -3.79 -0.66
C ARG A 71 -13.95 -3.82 0.73
N ASP A 72 -15.11 -4.44 0.85
CA ASP A 72 -15.85 -4.53 2.11
C ASP A 72 -15.19 -5.48 3.12
N ALA A 73 -14.43 -6.49 2.67
CA ALA A 73 -13.67 -7.35 3.57
C ALA A 73 -12.61 -6.56 4.35
N VAL A 74 -11.89 -5.64 3.69
CA VAL A 74 -10.89 -4.77 4.33
C VAL A 74 -11.55 -3.77 5.27
N ARG A 75 -12.69 -3.19 4.89
CA ARG A 75 -13.48 -2.31 5.77
C ARG A 75 -13.94 -3.04 7.02
N ALA A 76 -14.43 -4.26 6.87
CA ALA A 76 -14.85 -5.09 7.99
C ALA A 76 -13.67 -5.46 8.91
N LEU A 77 -12.48 -5.67 8.35
CA LEU A 77 -11.26 -5.86 9.14
C LEU A 77 -10.95 -4.63 10.00
N ILE A 78 -10.87 -3.44 9.40
CA ILE A 78 -10.60 -2.19 10.11
C ILE A 78 -11.65 -1.97 11.22
N LYS A 79 -12.93 -2.23 10.94
CA LYS A 79 -13.97 -2.13 11.96
C LYS A 79 -13.75 -3.09 13.12
N ARG A 80 -13.40 -4.34 12.86
CA ARG A 80 -13.09 -5.32 13.94
C ARG A 80 -11.89 -4.88 14.77
N MET A 81 -10.85 -4.35 14.13
CA MET A 81 -9.67 -3.83 14.82
C MET A 81 -10.05 -2.61 15.69
N HIS A 82 -10.84 -1.68 15.16
CA HIS A 82 -11.39 -0.56 15.93
C HIS A 82 -12.20 -1.04 17.14
N ASP A 83 -13.15 -1.98 16.94
CA ASP A 83 -14.00 -2.47 18.01
C ASP A 83 -13.19 -3.21 19.10
N LYS A 84 -12.12 -3.93 18.71
CA LYS A 84 -11.20 -4.55 19.66
C LYS A 84 -10.44 -3.50 20.47
N GLN A 85 -9.87 -2.51 19.80
CA GLN A 85 -9.09 -1.45 20.46
C GLN A 85 -9.98 -0.60 21.38
N ARG A 86 -11.21 -0.28 20.95
CA ARG A 86 -12.17 0.48 21.77
C ARG A 86 -12.53 -0.20 23.08
N LYS A 87 -12.49 -1.53 23.14
CA LYS A 87 -12.70 -2.26 24.41
C LYS A 87 -11.52 -2.08 25.39
N ILE A 88 -10.34 -1.72 24.88
CA ILE A 88 -9.12 -1.53 25.68
C ILE A 88 -9.01 -0.08 26.14
N ASP A 89 -9.20 0.89 25.25
CA ASP A 89 -8.89 2.31 25.47
C ASP A 89 -10.14 3.21 25.53
N GLY A 90 -11.33 2.67 25.26
CA GLY A 90 -12.59 3.42 25.18
C GLY A 90 -12.78 4.25 23.90
N ILE A 91 -11.75 4.39 23.08
CA ILE A 91 -11.70 5.27 21.89
C ILE A 91 -11.68 4.45 20.60
N GLY A 92 -10.73 3.51 20.47
CA GLY A 92 -10.50 2.73 19.26
C GLY A 92 -9.79 3.55 18.17
N TRP A 93 -9.82 3.06 16.95
CA TRP A 93 -9.18 3.68 15.79
C TRP A 93 -10.11 4.69 15.12
N VAL A 94 -9.94 5.94 15.47
CA VAL A 94 -10.73 7.06 14.93
C VAL A 94 -9.81 8.13 14.35
N ASP A 95 -10.33 8.85 13.36
CA ASP A 95 -9.72 10.05 12.82
C ASP A 95 -10.23 11.24 13.65
N PRO A 96 -9.37 11.95 14.39
CA PRO A 96 -9.79 13.04 15.26
C PRO A 96 -10.36 14.23 14.48
N ASP A 97 -9.90 14.43 13.25
CA ASP A 97 -10.26 15.57 12.39
C ASP A 97 -11.52 15.31 11.56
N GLN A 98 -11.98 14.06 11.52
CA GLN A 98 -13.15 13.67 10.74
C GLN A 98 -14.31 13.26 11.64
N LYS A 99 -15.50 13.75 11.33
CA LYS A 99 -16.75 13.36 12.01
C LYS A 99 -17.65 12.56 11.09
N ASP A 100 -18.38 11.65 11.65
CA ASP A 100 -19.44 10.94 10.96
C ASP A 100 -20.72 11.80 10.91
N ARG A 101 -21.79 11.25 10.29
CA ARG A 101 -23.09 11.96 10.16
C ARG A 101 -23.76 12.24 11.51
N THR A 102 -23.30 11.61 12.58
CA THR A 102 -23.83 11.81 13.95
C THR A 102 -22.97 12.76 14.78
N GLY A 103 -21.91 13.33 14.20
CA GLY A 103 -20.98 14.24 14.87
C GLY A 103 -19.91 13.54 15.71
N LYS A 104 -19.87 12.20 15.72
CA LYS A 104 -18.84 11.42 16.42
C LYS A 104 -17.56 11.30 15.57
N PRO A 105 -16.38 11.13 16.22
CA PRO A 105 -15.15 10.83 15.49
C PRO A 105 -15.34 9.65 14.54
N ARG A 106 -14.91 9.82 13.31
CA ARG A 106 -15.07 8.82 12.27
C ARG A 106 -14.05 7.70 12.43
N ILE A 107 -14.48 6.44 12.30
CA ILE A 107 -13.54 5.32 12.24
C ILE A 107 -12.59 5.53 11.04
N VAL A 108 -11.30 5.30 11.25
CA VAL A 108 -10.31 5.40 10.19
C VAL A 108 -10.71 4.55 8.97
N THR A 109 -10.41 5.07 7.79
CA THR A 109 -10.71 4.38 6.52
C THR A 109 -9.43 3.80 5.94
N LEU A 110 -9.56 2.82 5.05
CA LEU A 110 -8.40 2.29 4.30
C LEU A 110 -7.63 3.41 3.58
N HIS A 111 -8.33 4.38 3.03
CA HIS A 111 -7.70 5.54 2.38
C HIS A 111 -6.93 6.40 3.39
N GLY A 112 -7.51 6.66 4.55
CA GLY A 112 -6.89 7.44 5.61
C GLY A 112 -5.67 6.73 6.23
N CYS A 113 -5.83 5.49 6.66
CA CYS A 113 -4.74 4.76 7.33
C CYS A 113 -3.63 4.25 6.40
N ALA A 114 -3.79 4.33 5.08
CA ALA A 114 -2.76 3.94 4.14
C ALA A 114 -2.19 5.17 3.40
N ARG A 115 -2.95 5.69 2.42
CA ARG A 115 -2.43 6.75 1.54
C ARG A 115 -2.19 8.07 2.25
N ALA A 116 -3.12 8.51 3.10
CA ALA A 116 -2.98 9.79 3.80
C ALA A 116 -1.85 9.72 4.83
N THR A 117 -1.76 8.62 5.59
CA THR A 117 -0.68 8.41 6.57
C THR A 117 0.68 8.36 5.90
N PHE A 118 0.82 7.58 4.82
CA PHE A 118 2.03 7.54 4.02
C PHE A 118 2.44 8.94 3.54
N ASN A 119 1.50 9.69 2.93
CA ASN A 119 1.82 11.03 2.42
C ASN A 119 2.21 12.02 3.51
N THR A 120 1.57 11.95 4.69
CA THR A 120 1.91 12.79 5.84
C THR A 120 3.29 12.44 6.37
N TRP A 121 3.58 11.15 6.57
CA TRP A 121 4.89 10.67 6.98
C TRP A 121 5.98 11.07 5.98
N ALA A 122 5.79 10.81 4.71
CA ALA A 122 6.78 11.09 3.67
C ALA A 122 7.03 12.60 3.45
N LYS A 123 6.07 13.45 3.81
CA LYS A 123 6.19 14.91 3.76
C LYS A 123 6.92 15.48 4.96
N ASP A 124 6.74 14.90 6.14
CA ASP A 124 7.25 15.47 7.40
C ASP A 124 8.52 14.73 7.85
N ALA A 125 9.65 15.39 7.67
CA ALA A 125 10.94 14.87 8.14
C ALA A 125 11.11 14.94 9.67
N ARG A 126 10.24 15.70 10.36
CA ARG A 126 10.36 15.93 11.80
C ARG A 126 9.74 14.79 12.60
N GLY A 127 10.57 14.13 13.36
CA GLY A 127 10.13 13.05 14.26
C GLY A 127 10.21 11.64 13.70
N TYR A 128 10.53 11.47 12.41
CA TYR A 128 10.59 10.14 11.78
C TYR A 128 11.99 9.70 11.35
N GLY A 129 13.01 10.55 11.56
CA GLY A 129 14.40 10.18 11.28
C GLY A 129 14.83 10.15 9.82
N HIS A 130 13.96 10.58 8.90
CA HIS A 130 14.27 10.66 7.47
C HIS A 130 14.15 12.10 6.94
N LYS A 131 14.68 12.39 5.76
CA LYS A 131 14.45 13.64 5.05
C LYS A 131 13.06 13.64 4.42
N ALA A 132 12.43 14.83 4.32
CA ALA A 132 11.19 14.98 3.59
C ALA A 132 11.41 14.61 2.11
N PHE A 133 10.60 13.69 1.59
CA PHE A 133 10.67 13.29 0.19
C PHE A 133 9.99 14.33 -0.72
N PRO A 134 10.54 14.60 -1.92
CA PRO A 134 9.95 15.52 -2.88
C PRO A 134 8.50 15.18 -3.21
N ARG A 135 7.69 16.20 -3.50
CA ARG A 135 6.27 16.00 -3.80
C ARG A 135 6.06 15.03 -4.96
N ASP A 136 6.78 15.22 -6.04
CA ASP A 136 6.61 14.42 -7.26
C ASP A 136 6.94 12.94 -7.03
N LEU A 137 7.96 12.66 -6.22
CA LEU A 137 8.30 11.30 -5.82
C LEU A 137 7.20 10.67 -4.95
N ARG A 138 6.64 11.42 -4.00
CA ARG A 138 5.52 10.94 -3.17
C ARG A 138 4.27 10.64 -3.99
N GLU A 139 3.95 11.51 -4.95
CA GLU A 139 2.83 11.31 -5.87
C GLU A 139 3.05 10.06 -6.75
N SER A 140 4.29 9.82 -7.19
CA SER A 140 4.67 8.61 -7.93
C SER A 140 4.49 7.35 -7.09
N CYS A 141 4.90 7.36 -5.83
CA CYS A 141 4.69 6.24 -4.90
C CYS A 141 3.19 5.95 -4.68
N LEU A 142 2.35 6.98 -4.72
CA LEU A 142 0.89 6.87 -4.54
C LEU A 142 0.12 6.53 -5.82
N ASP A 143 0.80 6.35 -6.95
CA ASP A 143 0.19 6.17 -8.27
C ASP A 143 -0.67 7.37 -8.70
N HIS A 144 -0.31 8.55 -8.25
CA HIS A 144 -0.88 9.74 -8.79
C HIS A 144 -0.12 10.13 -10.07
N ARG A 145 -0.86 10.53 -11.10
CA ARG A 145 -0.26 10.89 -12.37
C ARG A 145 0.65 12.08 -12.21
N ASN A 146 1.91 11.91 -12.56
CA ASN A 146 2.85 13.01 -12.71
C ASN A 146 3.46 12.93 -14.11
N GLU A 147 3.23 13.96 -14.92
CA GLU A 147 3.71 14.01 -16.31
C GLU A 147 5.24 14.04 -16.39
N SER A 148 5.92 14.53 -15.34
CA SER A 148 7.38 14.62 -15.29
C SER A 148 8.10 13.27 -15.21
N TYR A 149 7.47 12.19 -14.74
CA TYR A 149 8.05 10.84 -14.67
C TYR A 149 7.65 9.92 -15.83
N GLN A 150 7.22 10.47 -16.95
CA GLN A 150 6.67 9.67 -18.07
C GLN A 150 7.71 9.25 -19.12
N CYS A 151 8.93 9.83 -19.13
CA CYS A 151 9.98 9.42 -20.06
C CYS A 151 10.62 8.08 -19.66
N ALA A 152 11.02 7.28 -20.66
CA ALA A 152 11.61 5.95 -20.41
C ALA A 152 12.92 6.03 -19.60
N TYR A 153 13.69 7.08 -19.79
CA TYR A 153 14.95 7.34 -19.08
C TYR A 153 14.73 7.69 -17.61
N ASP A 154 13.65 8.38 -17.31
CA ASP A 154 13.32 8.80 -15.93
C ASP A 154 12.72 7.66 -15.10
N ARG A 155 12.33 6.53 -15.73
CA ARG A 155 11.61 5.45 -15.04
C ARG A 155 12.53 4.56 -14.20
N GLU A 156 13.73 4.25 -14.67
CA GLU A 156 14.69 3.48 -13.89
C GLU A 156 15.19 4.29 -12.69
N GLN A 157 15.50 5.57 -12.92
CA GLN A 157 15.84 6.49 -11.83
C GLN A 157 14.67 6.61 -10.85
N ALA A 158 13.43 6.78 -11.34
CA ALA A 158 12.26 6.85 -10.51
C ALA A 158 12.01 5.58 -9.69
N LEU A 159 12.32 4.40 -10.22
CA LEU A 159 12.22 3.15 -9.46
C LEU A 159 13.25 3.09 -8.33
N GLY A 160 14.48 3.56 -8.56
CA GLY A 160 15.51 3.68 -7.53
C GLY A 160 15.09 4.63 -6.41
N ASP A 161 14.65 5.83 -6.78
CA ASP A 161 14.17 6.83 -5.82
C ASP A 161 12.94 6.33 -5.03
N MET A 162 11.99 5.66 -5.69
CA MET A 162 10.84 5.06 -5.04
C MET A 162 11.23 3.93 -4.08
N ARG A 163 12.28 3.18 -4.38
CA ARG A 163 12.81 2.12 -3.51
C ARG A 163 13.24 2.70 -2.17
N GLU A 164 14.02 3.78 -2.17
CA GLU A 164 14.44 4.45 -0.94
C GLU A 164 13.24 4.85 -0.07
N VAL A 165 12.17 5.37 -0.71
CA VAL A 165 10.95 5.75 0.02
C VAL A 165 10.25 4.53 0.62
N PHE A 166 10.10 3.44 -0.16
CA PHE A 166 9.40 2.25 0.33
C PHE A 166 10.21 1.48 1.37
N ASP A 167 11.54 1.46 1.29
CA ASP A 167 12.39 0.86 2.31
C ASP A 167 12.27 1.62 3.63
N ALA A 168 12.38 2.96 3.60
CA ALA A 168 12.17 3.78 4.78
C ALA A 168 10.75 3.67 5.36
N TRP A 169 9.73 3.54 4.49
CA TRP A 169 8.35 3.32 4.91
C TRP A 169 8.17 1.94 5.56
N GLY A 170 8.80 0.91 5.00
CA GLY A 170 8.82 -0.43 5.58
C GLY A 170 9.43 -0.44 6.97
N GLU A 171 10.58 0.20 7.16
CA GLU A 171 11.23 0.36 8.46
C GLU A 171 10.31 1.07 9.47
N PHE A 172 9.69 2.18 9.07
CA PHE A 172 8.76 2.92 9.91
C PHE A 172 7.57 2.04 10.34
N CYS A 173 6.93 1.36 9.40
CA CYS A 173 5.76 0.51 9.70
C CYS A 173 6.08 -0.65 10.65
N PHE A 174 7.31 -1.13 10.66
CA PHE A 174 7.73 -2.29 11.45
C PHE A 174 8.51 -1.92 12.72
N SER A 175 8.91 -0.66 12.89
CA SER A 175 9.66 -0.20 14.07
C SER A 175 8.90 -0.36 15.39
N GLU A 176 7.58 -0.27 15.35
CA GLU A 176 6.67 -0.35 16.51
C GLU A 176 6.18 -1.79 16.81
N ILE A 177 6.56 -2.78 16.00
CA ILE A 177 6.07 -4.17 16.12
C ILE A 177 7.03 -5.04 16.97
N LYS A 178 7.91 -4.41 17.72
CA LYS A 178 8.84 -5.12 18.62
C LYS A 178 8.23 -5.45 19.97
#